data_cf9d2f36a0d5539a30d6e95037623be5
#
_entry.id   cf9d2f36a0d5539a30d6e95037623be5
#
_cell.length_a   1.000
_cell.length_b   1.000
_cell.length_c   1.000
_cell.angle_alpha   90.00
_cell.angle_beta   90.00
_cell.angle_gamma   90.00
#
_symmetry.space_group_name_H-M   'P 1'
#
loop_
_entity.id
_entity.type
_entity.pdbx_description
1 polymer ?
#
loop_
_entity_poly.entity_id
_entity_poly.type
_entity_poly.pdbx_seq_one_letter_code
_entity_poly.pdbx_strand_id
1 'polypeptide(L)'
;MKHLLLVPIVAFAKLLTLTLRVSGRGSGTALPGYLVGKYFPFVLEALISQIPNIVAITGTNGKTTTQTMLNAMVEATEGVSILRNKAGANLSQGILSELLKQSNAYGRLDFTHAILEVEEATLPRIAAILKPQVIAVTNLYRDQLDAYGEIDRTEKLIRDGIAQCADAAVVVNGDDPRTARLTQGLGNATYFVSLSEDYSKFLPYEGSLHHRSKGEQGLEATRIHINQDLTTNFDVRGTIDDEPVQVTGARTASPGFFHVYNALTAMTIAQLLGVDSETAIRGLRNFKPAFGRGEIMTRQVGSKRVNYRLLLVKNPASFSLSLELMRNIPNLKLILAINDNTADGKDVSWLWDSQLERLNNAQIQWILCTGIRAKDMRVRLKYALEPQSTDSIPTVENIREAIDLSFHQANDGDTIFVMPTYTAMLEFRKLMGKTLDVV
;
A
#
# COMPACT_ATOMS: atom_id res chain seq x y z
N MET A 1 -25.32 -4.03 -30.29
CA MET A 1 -24.12 -4.24 -31.11
C MET A 1 -22.85 -4.35 -30.26
N LYS A 2 -22.56 -3.45 -29.29
CA LYS A 2 -21.36 -3.55 -28.40
C LYS A 2 -21.29 -4.85 -27.59
N HIS A 3 -22.41 -5.38 -27.09
CA HIS A 3 -22.45 -6.65 -26.32
C HIS A 3 -22.13 -7.89 -27.17
N LEU A 4 -22.48 -7.91 -28.45
CA LEU A 4 -22.16 -9.02 -29.36
C LEU A 4 -20.65 -9.14 -29.63
N LEU A 5 -19.94 -8.00 -29.65
CA LEU A 5 -18.51 -7.94 -29.85
C LEU A 5 -17.72 -8.30 -28.56
N LEU A 6 -18.34 -8.19 -27.40
CA LEU A 6 -17.67 -8.45 -26.12
C LEU A 6 -17.24 -9.92 -25.99
N VAL A 7 -18.10 -10.86 -26.41
CA VAL A 7 -17.85 -12.31 -26.28
C VAL A 7 -16.55 -12.74 -27.00
N PRO A 8 -16.37 -12.48 -28.31
CA PRO A 8 -15.14 -12.89 -28.98
C PRO A 8 -13.89 -12.19 -28.46
N ILE A 9 -14.01 -10.92 -27.99
CA ILE A 9 -12.88 -10.18 -27.41
C ILE A 9 -12.47 -10.79 -26.06
N VAL A 10 -13.43 -11.13 -25.20
CA VAL A 10 -13.16 -11.80 -23.92
C VAL A 10 -12.57 -13.19 -24.16
N ALA A 11 -13.10 -13.96 -25.10
CA ALA A 11 -12.56 -15.28 -25.45
C ALA A 11 -11.11 -15.18 -25.93
N PHE A 12 -10.80 -14.23 -26.81
CA PHE A 12 -9.43 -13.93 -27.25
C PHE A 12 -8.51 -13.58 -26.06
N ALA A 13 -8.93 -12.68 -25.19
CA ALA A 13 -8.13 -12.26 -24.01
C ALA A 13 -7.86 -13.43 -23.05
N LYS A 14 -8.84 -14.31 -22.85
CA LYS A 14 -8.69 -15.52 -22.02
C LYS A 14 -7.73 -16.53 -22.64
N LEU A 15 -7.85 -16.76 -23.95
CA LEU A 15 -6.93 -17.65 -24.69
C LEU A 15 -5.49 -17.10 -24.64
N LEU A 16 -5.32 -15.80 -24.84
CA LEU A 16 -4.01 -15.15 -24.72
C LEU A 16 -3.43 -15.29 -23.31
N THR A 17 -4.24 -15.10 -22.28
CA THR A 17 -3.82 -15.30 -20.88
C THR A 17 -3.37 -16.74 -20.63
N LEU A 18 -4.09 -17.72 -21.16
CA LEU A 18 -3.76 -19.13 -21.02
C LEU A 18 -2.43 -19.47 -21.72
N THR A 19 -2.25 -19.01 -22.97
CA THR A 19 -1.01 -19.25 -23.74
C THR A 19 0.22 -18.65 -23.07
N LEU A 20 0.10 -17.42 -22.52
CA LEU A 20 1.18 -16.78 -21.77
C LEU A 20 1.57 -17.54 -20.50
N ARG A 21 0.58 -18.10 -19.77
CA ARG A 21 0.83 -18.94 -18.59
C ARG A 21 1.54 -20.23 -18.96
N VAL A 22 1.06 -20.93 -19.98
CA VAL A 22 1.64 -22.23 -20.41
C VAL A 22 3.05 -22.05 -20.96
N SER A 23 3.33 -20.93 -21.66
CA SER A 23 4.66 -20.65 -22.21
C SER A 23 5.69 -20.19 -21.20
N GLY A 24 5.32 -19.98 -19.91
CA GLY A 24 6.21 -19.49 -18.88
C GLY A 24 6.76 -18.07 -19.11
N ARG A 25 6.25 -17.36 -20.10
CA ARG A 25 6.68 -16.00 -20.47
C ARG A 25 5.92 -14.95 -19.66
N GLY A 26 6.31 -14.79 -18.39
CA GLY A 26 5.79 -13.76 -17.50
C GLY A 26 4.45 -14.11 -16.84
N SER A 27 4.03 -13.30 -15.87
CA SER A 27 2.76 -13.48 -15.13
C SER A 27 1.51 -13.23 -15.99
N GLY A 28 1.66 -12.79 -17.25
CA GLY A 28 0.56 -12.54 -18.20
C GLY A 28 -0.45 -11.48 -17.79
N THR A 29 -0.14 -10.69 -16.75
CA THR A 29 -1.12 -9.88 -16.03
C THR A 29 -1.57 -8.63 -16.76
N ALA A 30 -0.70 -7.97 -17.53
CA ALA A 30 -1.03 -6.68 -18.16
C ALA A 30 -1.24 -6.75 -19.69
N LEU A 31 -0.64 -7.72 -20.38
CA LEU A 31 -0.66 -7.78 -21.85
C LEU A 31 -2.08 -7.96 -22.45
N PRO A 32 -2.96 -8.83 -21.93
CA PRO A 32 -4.32 -8.94 -22.45
C PRO A 32 -5.09 -7.63 -22.35
N GLY A 33 -5.03 -6.96 -21.19
CA GLY A 33 -5.67 -5.66 -21.00
C GLY A 33 -5.06 -4.55 -21.83
N TYR A 34 -3.74 -4.58 -22.07
CA TYR A 34 -3.09 -3.62 -22.96
C TYR A 34 -3.60 -3.76 -24.40
N LEU A 35 -3.61 -4.98 -24.95
CA LEU A 35 -4.07 -5.21 -26.31
C LEU A 35 -5.57 -4.89 -26.47
N VAL A 36 -6.40 -5.38 -25.54
CA VAL A 36 -7.84 -5.11 -25.59
C VAL A 36 -8.11 -3.61 -25.41
N GLY A 37 -7.48 -2.94 -24.45
CA GLY A 37 -7.67 -1.51 -24.23
C GLY A 37 -7.22 -0.65 -25.42
N LYS A 38 -6.16 -1.05 -26.12
CA LYS A 38 -5.66 -0.35 -27.30
C LYS A 38 -6.59 -0.46 -28.51
N TYR A 39 -7.14 -1.65 -28.78
CA TYR A 39 -7.94 -1.90 -29.98
C TYR A 39 -9.45 -1.85 -29.74
N PHE A 40 -9.89 -2.05 -28.49
CA PHE A 40 -11.30 -2.10 -28.09
C PHE A 40 -11.54 -1.30 -26.80
N PRO A 41 -11.31 0.03 -26.78
CA PRO A 41 -11.36 0.85 -25.55
C PRO A 41 -12.72 0.81 -24.85
N PHE A 42 -13.81 0.54 -25.56
CA PHE A 42 -15.15 0.42 -24.99
C PHE A 42 -15.32 -0.77 -24.02
N VAL A 43 -14.41 -1.76 -24.05
CA VAL A 43 -14.52 -2.98 -23.26
C VAL A 43 -14.36 -2.68 -21.77
N LEU A 44 -13.51 -1.73 -21.39
CA LEU A 44 -13.37 -1.32 -19.99
C LEU A 44 -14.72 -0.82 -19.43
N GLU A 45 -15.38 0.10 -20.13
CA GLU A 45 -16.69 0.63 -19.76
C GLU A 45 -17.74 -0.47 -19.72
N ALA A 46 -17.77 -1.34 -20.76
CA ALA A 46 -18.76 -2.42 -20.87
C ALA A 46 -18.65 -3.48 -19.77
N LEU A 47 -17.45 -3.69 -19.22
CA LEU A 47 -17.23 -4.61 -18.11
C LEU A 47 -17.49 -3.95 -16.76
N ILE A 48 -16.90 -2.78 -16.52
CA ILE A 48 -16.98 -2.14 -15.19
C ILE A 48 -18.41 -1.66 -14.87
N SER A 49 -19.19 -1.23 -15.85
CA SER A 49 -20.57 -0.80 -15.67
C SER A 49 -21.54 -1.90 -15.19
N GLN A 50 -21.08 -3.16 -15.16
CA GLN A 50 -21.86 -4.27 -14.61
C GLN A 50 -21.77 -4.34 -13.08
N ILE A 51 -20.83 -3.61 -12.46
CA ILE A 51 -20.60 -3.63 -11.02
C ILE A 51 -21.18 -2.36 -10.40
N PRO A 52 -22.14 -2.48 -9.48
CA PRO A 52 -22.87 -1.33 -8.98
C PRO A 52 -22.06 -0.41 -8.07
N ASN A 53 -21.17 -0.97 -7.23
CA ASN A 53 -20.41 -0.19 -6.25
C ASN A 53 -18.92 -0.16 -6.64
N ILE A 54 -18.40 1.02 -6.96
CA ILE A 54 -17.02 1.16 -7.41
C ILE A 54 -16.29 2.14 -6.50
N VAL A 55 -15.15 1.69 -5.96
CA VAL A 55 -14.23 2.48 -5.15
C VAL A 55 -12.89 2.56 -5.85
N ALA A 56 -12.34 3.77 -5.97
CA ALA A 56 -10.98 4.01 -6.46
C ALA A 56 -10.08 4.48 -5.31
N ILE A 57 -8.97 3.77 -5.08
CA ILE A 57 -7.98 4.11 -4.05
C ILE A 57 -6.68 4.50 -4.74
N THR A 58 -6.24 5.74 -4.52
CA THR A 58 -5.02 6.32 -5.10
C THR A 58 -4.14 6.97 -4.03
N GLY A 59 -2.99 7.51 -4.42
CA GLY A 59 -2.01 8.17 -3.56
C GLY A 59 -0.68 7.41 -3.47
N THR A 60 0.37 8.05 -2.98
CA THR A 60 1.75 7.54 -3.06
C THR A 60 1.96 6.23 -2.29
N ASN A 61 1.58 6.20 -1.02
CA ASN A 61 1.75 5.05 -0.12
C ASN A 61 0.42 4.60 0.46
N GLY A 62 0.28 3.31 0.79
CA GLY A 62 -0.89 2.79 1.51
C GLY A 62 -2.01 2.24 0.63
N LYS A 63 -2.03 2.47 -0.69
CA LYS A 63 -3.08 1.99 -1.62
C LYS A 63 -3.47 0.53 -1.38
N THR A 64 -2.54 -0.39 -1.53
CA THR A 64 -2.76 -1.84 -1.37
C THR A 64 -3.19 -2.22 0.05
N THR A 65 -2.62 -1.57 1.07
CA THR A 65 -2.98 -1.85 2.46
C THR A 65 -4.40 -1.41 2.75
N THR A 66 -4.78 -0.18 2.33
CA THR A 66 -6.14 0.34 2.45
C THR A 66 -7.13 -0.54 1.69
N GLN A 67 -6.82 -0.93 0.45
CA GLN A 67 -7.62 -1.87 -0.33
C GLN A 67 -7.83 -3.20 0.41
N THR A 68 -6.76 -3.77 0.96
CA THR A 68 -6.86 -5.07 1.65
C THR A 68 -7.65 -4.97 2.96
N MET A 69 -7.48 -3.87 3.73
CA MET A 69 -8.26 -3.60 4.93
C MET A 69 -9.75 -3.42 4.58
N LEU A 70 -10.04 -2.61 3.55
CA LEU A 70 -11.40 -2.38 3.07
C LEU A 70 -12.05 -3.68 2.59
N ASN A 71 -11.34 -4.48 1.81
CA ASN A 71 -11.85 -5.79 1.37
C ASN A 71 -12.25 -6.65 2.57
N ALA A 72 -11.40 -6.75 3.60
CA ALA A 72 -11.70 -7.53 4.79
C ALA A 72 -12.93 -7.01 5.56
N MET A 73 -13.15 -5.68 5.57
CA MET A 73 -14.31 -5.06 6.19
C MET A 73 -15.59 -5.33 5.41
N VAL A 74 -15.55 -5.18 4.08
CA VAL A 74 -16.70 -5.35 3.20
C VAL A 74 -17.06 -6.83 3.03
N GLU A 75 -16.07 -7.73 2.93
CA GLU A 75 -16.27 -9.19 2.91
C GLU A 75 -16.87 -9.76 4.20
N ALA A 76 -16.80 -9.01 5.32
CA ALA A 76 -17.45 -9.39 6.56
C ALA A 76 -18.98 -9.22 6.53
N THR A 77 -19.52 -8.60 5.48
CA THR A 77 -20.96 -8.44 5.20
C THR A 77 -21.46 -9.60 4.35
N GLU A 78 -22.59 -10.19 4.69
CA GLU A 78 -23.18 -11.30 3.93
C GLU A 78 -23.65 -10.86 2.54
N GLY A 79 -23.50 -11.75 1.56
CA GLY A 79 -23.95 -11.53 0.18
C GLY A 79 -23.07 -10.59 -0.66
N VAL A 80 -21.92 -10.18 -0.14
CA VAL A 80 -20.98 -9.33 -0.86
C VAL A 80 -19.98 -10.15 -1.66
N SER A 81 -19.75 -9.75 -2.91
CA SER A 81 -18.69 -10.25 -3.77
C SER A 81 -17.84 -9.10 -4.29
N ILE A 82 -16.52 -9.18 -4.15
CA ILE A 82 -15.61 -8.07 -4.45
C ILE A 82 -14.68 -8.42 -5.60
N LEU A 83 -14.67 -7.56 -6.62
CA LEU A 83 -13.62 -7.53 -7.62
C LEU A 83 -12.51 -6.58 -7.16
N ARG A 84 -11.28 -7.07 -7.15
CA ARG A 84 -10.08 -6.27 -6.84
C ARG A 84 -8.99 -6.51 -7.88
N ASN A 85 -8.24 -5.49 -8.20
CA ASN A 85 -7.01 -5.67 -8.98
C ASN A 85 -5.85 -6.07 -8.04
N LYS A 86 -4.90 -6.81 -8.58
CA LYS A 86 -3.72 -7.23 -7.83
C LYS A 86 -2.79 -6.06 -7.53
N ALA A 87 -2.00 -6.20 -6.47
CA ALA A 87 -0.91 -5.28 -6.18
C ALA A 87 0.00 -5.09 -7.40
N GLY A 88 0.22 -3.84 -7.80
CA GLY A 88 1.00 -3.46 -8.99
C GLY A 88 0.23 -3.52 -10.32
N ALA A 89 -1.02 -4.01 -10.36
CA ALA A 89 -1.89 -3.94 -11.55
C ALA A 89 -2.81 -2.70 -11.51
N ASN A 90 -2.28 -1.56 -11.13
CA ASN A 90 -2.97 -0.30 -10.82
C ASN A 90 -3.06 0.67 -12.03
N LEU A 91 -2.48 0.31 -13.15
CA LEU A 91 -2.66 0.99 -14.44
C LEU A 91 -3.92 0.51 -15.15
N SER A 92 -4.46 1.31 -16.09
CA SER A 92 -5.68 0.98 -16.84
C SER A 92 -5.66 -0.41 -17.50
N GLN A 93 -4.52 -0.81 -18.08
CA GLN A 93 -4.35 -2.13 -18.64
C GLN A 93 -4.35 -3.27 -17.61
N GLY A 94 -3.87 -3.02 -16.42
CA GLY A 94 -3.89 -3.98 -15.30
C GLY A 94 -5.32 -4.20 -14.79
N ILE A 95 -6.06 -3.11 -14.59
CA ILE A 95 -7.47 -3.13 -14.20
C ILE A 95 -8.31 -3.88 -15.25
N LEU A 96 -8.13 -3.53 -16.54
CA LEU A 96 -8.85 -4.21 -17.62
C LEU A 96 -8.48 -5.70 -17.72
N SER A 97 -7.21 -6.05 -17.51
CA SER A 97 -6.80 -7.47 -17.49
C SER A 97 -7.50 -8.24 -16.38
N GLU A 98 -7.67 -7.65 -15.20
CA GLU A 98 -8.36 -8.31 -14.09
C GLU A 98 -9.85 -8.47 -14.37
N LEU A 99 -10.53 -7.44 -14.92
CA LEU A 99 -11.92 -7.54 -15.37
C LEU A 99 -12.11 -8.65 -16.41
N LEU A 100 -11.25 -8.72 -17.43
CA LEU A 100 -11.29 -9.77 -18.45
C LEU A 100 -11.07 -11.17 -17.86
N LYS A 101 -10.17 -11.30 -16.91
CA LYS A 101 -9.86 -12.56 -16.24
C LYS A 101 -11.04 -13.05 -15.38
N GLN A 102 -11.66 -12.15 -14.60
CA GLN A 102 -12.74 -12.45 -13.68
C GLN A 102 -14.11 -12.61 -14.38
N SER A 103 -14.30 -12.03 -15.56
CA SER A 103 -15.53 -12.22 -16.33
C SER A 103 -15.69 -13.69 -16.76
N ASN A 104 -16.92 -14.13 -16.96
CA ASN A 104 -17.19 -15.44 -17.59
C ASN A 104 -16.91 -15.41 -19.10
N ALA A 105 -17.15 -16.52 -19.81
CA ALA A 105 -16.92 -16.60 -21.27
C ALA A 105 -17.78 -15.62 -22.09
N TYR A 106 -18.88 -15.18 -21.54
CA TYR A 106 -19.80 -14.21 -22.18
C TYR A 106 -19.49 -12.77 -21.82
N GLY A 107 -18.43 -12.49 -21.06
CA GLY A 107 -18.06 -11.16 -20.59
C GLY A 107 -18.97 -10.65 -19.45
N ARG A 108 -19.59 -11.54 -18.69
CA ARG A 108 -20.39 -11.16 -17.51
C ARG A 108 -19.55 -11.22 -16.24
N LEU A 109 -19.75 -10.25 -15.39
CA LEU A 109 -19.18 -10.10 -14.06
C LEU A 109 -20.30 -10.20 -13.02
N ASP A 110 -20.10 -11.03 -12.00
CA ASP A 110 -21.06 -11.24 -10.90
C ASP A 110 -20.41 -10.77 -9.58
N PHE A 111 -20.20 -9.46 -9.52
CA PHE A 111 -19.64 -8.77 -8.35
C PHE A 111 -20.55 -7.65 -7.91
N THR A 112 -20.70 -7.51 -6.59
CA THR A 112 -21.45 -6.42 -5.99
C THR A 112 -20.59 -5.16 -5.83
N HIS A 113 -19.28 -5.33 -5.69
CA HIS A 113 -18.32 -4.25 -5.47
C HIS A 113 -17.08 -4.40 -6.35
N ALA A 114 -16.51 -3.27 -6.78
CA ALA A 114 -15.16 -3.19 -7.33
C ALA A 114 -14.33 -2.23 -6.45
N ILE A 115 -13.34 -2.76 -5.75
CA ILE A 115 -12.42 -1.98 -4.93
C ILE A 115 -11.07 -1.97 -5.65
N LEU A 116 -10.76 -0.84 -6.30
CA LEU A 116 -9.67 -0.73 -7.24
C LEU A 116 -8.54 0.16 -6.72
N GLU A 117 -7.33 -0.38 -6.73
CA GLU A 117 -6.10 0.41 -6.60
C GLU A 117 -5.81 1.08 -7.94
N VAL A 118 -5.71 2.40 -7.96
CA VAL A 118 -5.50 3.20 -9.18
C VAL A 118 -4.25 4.04 -9.02
N GLU A 119 -3.35 3.97 -10.00
CA GLU A 119 -2.16 4.81 -10.06
C GLU A 119 -2.53 6.27 -10.32
N GLU A 120 -1.82 7.21 -9.71
CA GLU A 120 -2.13 8.65 -9.71
C GLU A 120 -2.24 9.20 -11.14
N ALA A 121 -1.30 8.83 -12.02
CA ALA A 121 -1.32 9.26 -13.42
C ALA A 121 -2.39 8.55 -14.28
N THR A 122 -2.97 7.46 -13.76
CA THR A 122 -4.03 6.71 -14.44
C THR A 122 -5.40 7.28 -14.11
N LEU A 123 -5.60 7.79 -12.90
CA LEU A 123 -6.91 8.27 -12.42
C LEU A 123 -7.59 9.24 -13.40
N PRO A 124 -6.96 10.33 -13.89
CA PRO A 124 -7.65 11.26 -14.80
C PRO A 124 -8.02 10.65 -16.15
N ARG A 125 -7.43 9.51 -16.51
CA ARG A 125 -7.74 8.82 -17.77
C ARG A 125 -8.93 7.90 -17.70
N ILE A 126 -9.23 7.36 -16.52
CA ILE A 126 -10.24 6.32 -16.35
C ILE A 126 -11.37 6.71 -15.40
N ALA A 127 -11.24 7.82 -14.66
CA ALA A 127 -12.23 8.25 -13.66
C ALA A 127 -13.65 8.37 -14.25
N ALA A 128 -13.78 9.05 -15.41
CA ALA A 128 -15.06 9.19 -16.09
C ALA A 128 -15.66 7.86 -16.62
N ILE A 129 -14.80 6.84 -16.84
CA ILE A 129 -15.21 5.49 -17.26
C ILE A 129 -15.62 4.66 -16.05
N LEU A 130 -14.84 4.70 -14.99
CA LEU A 130 -15.08 3.96 -13.75
C LEU A 130 -16.32 4.49 -13.02
N LYS A 131 -16.52 5.80 -13.02
CA LYS A 131 -17.60 6.50 -12.27
C LYS A 131 -17.65 6.03 -10.81
N PRO A 132 -16.54 6.11 -10.06
CA PRO A 132 -16.51 5.61 -8.70
C PRO A 132 -17.45 6.42 -7.81
N GLN A 133 -18.13 5.74 -6.88
CA GLN A 133 -18.93 6.37 -5.84
C GLN A 133 -18.05 6.97 -4.75
N VAL A 134 -16.86 6.36 -4.54
CA VAL A 134 -15.88 6.85 -3.57
C VAL A 134 -14.50 6.87 -4.22
N ILE A 135 -13.80 8.00 -4.08
CA ILE A 135 -12.38 8.15 -4.41
C ILE A 135 -11.63 8.39 -3.10
N ALA A 136 -10.67 7.55 -2.78
CA ALA A 136 -9.81 7.73 -1.62
C ALA A 136 -8.40 8.12 -2.04
N VAL A 137 -7.84 9.16 -1.40
CA VAL A 137 -6.45 9.59 -1.59
C VAL A 137 -5.71 9.45 -0.27
N THR A 138 -4.83 8.45 -0.21
CA THR A 138 -4.15 8.07 1.04
C THR A 138 -3.16 9.11 1.52
N ASN A 139 -2.29 9.58 0.66
CA ASN A 139 -1.28 10.63 0.92
C ASN A 139 -0.57 11.03 -0.38
N LEU A 140 0.15 12.15 -0.33
CA LEU A 140 0.98 12.65 -1.42
C LEU A 140 2.39 12.91 -0.90
N TYR A 141 3.33 12.03 -1.24
CA TYR A 141 4.75 12.16 -0.93
C TYR A 141 5.58 12.13 -2.20
N ARG A 142 6.82 12.59 -2.12
CA ARG A 142 7.80 12.34 -3.19
C ARG A 142 7.94 10.83 -3.40
N ASP A 143 7.65 10.39 -4.60
CA ASP A 143 7.91 9.04 -5.09
C ASP A 143 8.79 9.18 -6.33
N GLN A 144 9.35 8.11 -6.83
CA GLN A 144 10.23 7.99 -8.00
C GLN A 144 10.16 9.19 -8.97
N LEU A 145 11.05 10.17 -8.81
CA LEU A 145 11.11 11.40 -9.62
C LEU A 145 11.16 11.09 -11.12
N ASP A 146 11.79 9.96 -11.48
CA ASP A 146 11.90 9.50 -12.87
C ASP A 146 10.56 9.16 -13.54
N ALA A 147 9.53 8.80 -12.74
CA ALA A 147 8.24 8.37 -13.27
C ALA A 147 7.21 9.50 -13.37
N TYR A 148 7.18 10.45 -12.42
CA TYR A 148 6.07 11.41 -12.27
C TYR A 148 6.50 12.88 -12.25
N GLY A 149 7.79 13.19 -12.15
CA GLY A 149 8.28 14.55 -11.97
C GLY A 149 7.94 15.11 -10.58
N GLU A 150 7.61 16.39 -10.49
CA GLU A 150 7.34 17.04 -9.22
C GLU A 150 5.99 16.61 -8.61
N ILE A 151 5.92 16.57 -7.29
CA ILE A 151 4.73 16.24 -6.49
C ILE A 151 3.50 17.10 -6.87
N ASP A 152 3.72 18.35 -7.30
CA ASP A 152 2.65 19.26 -7.74
C ASP A 152 1.94 18.75 -8.99
N ARG A 153 2.66 18.06 -9.87
CA ARG A 153 2.06 17.41 -11.04
C ARG A 153 1.18 16.24 -10.63
N THR A 154 1.62 15.44 -9.66
CA THR A 154 0.84 14.32 -9.13
C THR A 154 -0.43 14.82 -8.45
N GLU A 155 -0.33 15.88 -7.63
CA GLU A 155 -1.47 16.56 -7.02
C GLU A 155 -2.49 17.01 -8.08
N LYS A 156 -2.01 17.67 -9.14
CA LYS A 156 -2.86 18.12 -10.26
C LYS A 156 -3.55 16.94 -10.96
N LEU A 157 -2.84 15.86 -11.25
CA LEU A 157 -3.41 14.68 -11.90
C LEU A 157 -4.54 14.06 -11.08
N ILE A 158 -4.35 13.92 -9.76
CA ILE A 158 -5.39 13.39 -8.88
C ILE A 158 -6.60 14.34 -8.86
N ARG A 159 -6.35 15.65 -8.71
CA ARG A 159 -7.42 16.64 -8.73
C ARG A 159 -8.22 16.63 -10.04
N ASP A 160 -7.53 16.53 -11.19
CA ASP A 160 -8.16 16.43 -12.50
C ASP A 160 -9.03 15.15 -12.62
N GLY A 161 -8.61 14.05 -11.98
CA GLY A 161 -9.40 12.82 -11.90
C GLY A 161 -10.63 12.96 -11.02
N ILE A 162 -10.52 13.58 -9.84
CA ILE A 162 -11.65 13.85 -8.93
C ILE A 162 -12.68 14.75 -9.62
N ALA A 163 -12.23 15.81 -10.31
CA ALA A 163 -13.10 16.76 -11.01
C ALA A 163 -13.98 16.12 -12.09
N GLN A 164 -13.62 14.96 -12.62
CA GLN A 164 -14.43 14.20 -13.59
C GLN A 164 -15.56 13.38 -12.93
N CYS A 165 -15.60 13.30 -11.60
CA CYS A 165 -16.52 12.50 -10.81
C CYS A 165 -17.20 13.38 -9.75
N ALA A 166 -18.03 14.33 -10.21
CA ALA A 166 -18.66 15.34 -9.33
C ALA A 166 -19.51 14.74 -8.20
N ASP A 167 -20.14 13.58 -8.46
CA ASP A 167 -21.01 12.91 -7.49
C ASP A 167 -20.23 11.95 -6.55
N ALA A 168 -18.92 11.76 -6.75
CA ALA A 168 -18.12 10.89 -5.92
C ALA A 168 -17.87 11.50 -4.54
N ALA A 169 -18.04 10.74 -3.47
CA ALA A 169 -17.49 11.05 -2.17
C ALA A 169 -15.96 10.95 -2.22
N VAL A 170 -15.26 11.89 -1.58
CA VAL A 170 -13.79 11.90 -1.59
C VAL A 170 -13.26 11.76 -0.17
N VAL A 171 -12.47 10.71 0.07
CA VAL A 171 -11.81 10.47 1.36
C VAL A 171 -10.36 10.87 1.27
N VAL A 172 -9.92 11.81 2.11
CA VAL A 172 -8.56 12.38 2.08
C VAL A 172 -7.89 12.34 3.45
N ASN A 173 -6.57 12.32 3.45
CA ASN A 173 -5.80 12.50 4.67
C ASN A 173 -5.80 13.98 5.06
N GLY A 174 -6.49 14.35 6.15
CA GLY A 174 -6.60 15.72 6.65
C GLY A 174 -5.31 16.26 7.28
N ASP A 175 -4.38 15.39 7.63
CA ASP A 175 -3.08 15.77 8.20
C ASP A 175 -2.00 15.96 7.11
N ASP A 176 -2.30 15.60 5.85
CA ASP A 176 -1.48 15.90 4.68
C ASP A 176 -2.06 17.14 3.95
N PRO A 177 -1.39 18.29 4.01
CA PRO A 177 -1.92 19.53 3.45
C PRO A 177 -2.22 19.48 1.94
N ARG A 178 -1.54 18.59 1.21
CA ARG A 178 -1.75 18.42 -0.23
C ARG A 178 -3.03 17.64 -0.51
N THR A 179 -3.25 16.54 0.21
CA THR A 179 -4.49 15.78 0.03
C THR A 179 -5.70 16.55 0.55
N ALA A 180 -5.55 17.26 1.67
CA ALA A 180 -6.62 18.02 2.30
C ALA A 180 -7.21 19.13 1.40
N ARG A 181 -6.43 19.67 0.46
CA ARG A 181 -6.90 20.72 -0.47
C ARG A 181 -7.37 20.22 -1.83
N LEU A 182 -7.29 18.90 -2.10
CA LEU A 182 -7.58 18.32 -3.42
C LEU A 182 -9.01 18.64 -3.90
N THR A 183 -9.97 18.69 -2.99
CA THR A 183 -11.39 18.96 -3.31
C THR A 183 -11.76 20.44 -3.21
N GLN A 184 -10.84 21.30 -2.83
CA GLN A 184 -11.11 22.71 -2.65
C GLN A 184 -11.64 23.37 -3.95
N GLY A 185 -12.85 23.90 -3.91
CA GLY A 185 -13.54 24.46 -5.08
C GLY A 185 -14.14 23.42 -6.04
N LEU A 186 -14.13 22.13 -5.68
CA LEU A 186 -14.93 21.08 -6.31
C LEU A 186 -16.18 20.84 -5.44
N GLY A 187 -17.27 20.38 -6.04
CA GLY A 187 -18.55 20.16 -5.34
C GLY A 187 -18.65 18.83 -4.60
N ASN A 188 -17.56 18.05 -4.52
CA ASN A 188 -17.56 16.71 -3.94
C ASN A 188 -17.77 16.73 -2.41
N ALA A 189 -18.61 15.85 -1.88
CA ALA A 189 -18.61 15.52 -0.46
C ALA A 189 -17.23 15.02 -0.05
N THR A 190 -16.62 15.63 0.98
CA THR A 190 -15.25 15.35 1.38
C THR A 190 -15.17 14.90 2.82
N TYR A 191 -14.51 13.76 3.06
CA TYR A 191 -14.32 13.14 4.37
C TYR A 191 -12.83 13.14 4.72
N PHE A 192 -12.52 13.67 5.90
CA PHE A 192 -11.14 13.81 6.35
C PHE A 192 -10.79 12.70 7.34
N VAL A 193 -9.69 12.01 7.11
CA VAL A 193 -9.11 11.10 8.11
C VAL A 193 -7.90 11.76 8.75
N SER A 194 -7.81 11.70 10.08
CA SER A 194 -6.75 12.36 10.84
C SER A 194 -6.35 11.56 12.08
N LEU A 195 -5.17 11.86 12.63
CA LEU A 195 -4.79 11.44 13.98
C LEU A 195 -4.99 12.61 14.94
N SER A 196 -5.18 12.35 16.24
CA SER A 196 -5.23 13.41 17.24
C SER A 196 -3.90 14.18 17.29
N GLU A 197 -3.94 15.43 17.81
CA GLU A 197 -2.78 16.34 17.78
C GLU A 197 -1.50 15.79 18.41
N ASP A 198 -1.63 14.90 19.38
CA ASP A 198 -0.52 14.28 20.07
C ASP A 198 0.42 13.49 19.15
N TYR A 199 -0.08 13.04 18.00
CA TYR A 199 0.65 12.19 17.05
C TYR A 199 1.17 12.94 15.82
N SER A 200 0.81 14.20 15.60
CA SER A 200 1.21 14.98 14.42
C SER A 200 2.73 15.12 14.26
N LYS A 201 3.46 15.16 15.38
CA LYS A 201 4.94 15.23 15.41
C LYS A 201 5.68 14.01 14.85
N PHE A 202 4.98 12.89 14.68
CA PHE A 202 5.58 11.66 14.15
C PHE A 202 5.42 11.50 12.64
N LEU A 203 4.64 12.39 12.02
CA LEU A 203 4.40 12.34 10.57
C LEU A 203 5.62 12.81 9.79
N PRO A 204 5.91 12.22 8.62
CA PRO A 204 6.96 12.72 7.75
C PRO A 204 6.58 14.10 7.25
N TYR A 205 7.55 15.00 7.31
CA TYR A 205 7.37 16.41 7.00
C TYR A 205 7.97 16.71 5.63
N GLU A 206 7.12 17.03 4.66
CA GLU A 206 7.54 17.64 3.40
C GLU A 206 7.00 19.07 3.31
N GLY A 207 7.76 20.02 3.88
CA GLY A 207 7.48 21.45 3.75
C GLY A 207 6.67 22.10 4.88
N SER A 208 6.66 23.43 4.92
CA SER A 208 6.30 24.32 6.02
C SER A 208 4.80 24.51 6.33
N LEU A 209 3.94 23.53 6.04
CA LEU A 209 2.49 23.73 6.14
C LEU A 209 1.85 22.79 7.17
N HIS A 210 1.91 23.16 8.43
CA HIS A 210 1.08 22.62 9.49
C HIS A 210 -0.35 23.19 9.42
N HIS A 211 -1.10 22.94 8.35
CA HIS A 211 -2.50 23.24 8.32
C HIS A 211 -3.29 21.94 8.32
N ARG A 212 -3.77 21.55 9.49
CA ARG A 212 -4.83 20.53 9.62
C ARG A 212 -6.10 21.11 9.02
N SER A 213 -6.58 20.50 7.96
CA SER A 213 -7.96 20.71 7.54
C SER A 213 -8.82 19.76 8.38
N LYS A 214 -9.35 20.26 9.49
CA LYS A 214 -10.45 19.58 10.20
C LYS A 214 -11.72 19.91 9.43
N GLY A 215 -12.19 18.97 8.60
CA GLY A 215 -13.54 18.99 8.08
C GLY A 215 -14.52 18.55 9.16
N GLU A 216 -15.79 18.92 9.01
CA GLU A 216 -16.88 18.49 9.89
C GLU A 216 -17.16 16.98 9.73
N GLN A 217 -16.84 16.41 8.56
CA GLN A 217 -17.07 15.01 8.20
C GLN A 217 -15.76 14.23 8.14
N GLY A 218 -15.76 13.03 8.70
CA GLY A 218 -14.63 12.10 8.65
C GLY A 218 -14.30 11.45 9.98
N LEU A 219 -13.18 10.74 10.07
CA LEU A 219 -12.77 9.96 11.23
C LEU A 219 -11.41 10.40 11.78
N GLU A 220 -11.32 10.51 13.09
CA GLU A 220 -10.08 10.79 13.84
C GLU A 220 -9.70 9.59 14.71
N ALA A 221 -8.43 9.16 14.65
CA ALA A 221 -7.90 8.18 15.60
C ALA A 221 -7.31 8.86 16.83
N THR A 222 -7.62 8.30 17.98
CA THR A 222 -7.12 8.71 19.29
C THR A 222 -6.59 7.52 20.06
N ARG A 223 -5.87 7.74 21.17
CA ARG A 223 -5.34 6.71 22.07
C ARG A 223 -4.58 5.60 21.33
N ILE A 224 -3.73 5.98 20.39
CA ILE A 224 -2.97 5.05 19.56
C ILE A 224 -1.85 4.43 20.37
N HIS A 225 -1.82 3.10 20.42
CA HIS A 225 -0.80 2.32 21.12
C HIS A 225 -0.26 1.19 20.25
N ILE A 226 1.07 1.16 20.07
CA ILE A 226 1.77 0.07 19.37
C ILE A 226 2.17 -0.97 20.41
N ASN A 227 1.63 -2.18 20.28
CA ASN A 227 1.86 -3.28 21.20
C ASN A 227 3.24 -3.93 20.99
N GLN A 228 3.71 -4.72 21.94
CA GLN A 228 4.96 -5.48 21.82
C GLN A 228 4.93 -6.50 20.67
N ASP A 229 3.74 -7.07 20.38
CA ASP A 229 3.53 -7.95 19.21
C ASP A 229 3.47 -7.21 17.88
N LEU A 230 3.70 -5.89 17.93
CA LEU A 230 3.66 -4.98 16.78
C LEU A 230 2.28 -4.89 16.09
N THR A 231 1.22 -5.14 16.82
CA THR A 231 -0.13 -4.70 16.44
C THR A 231 -0.36 -3.29 16.95
N THR A 232 -1.29 -2.57 16.34
CA THR A 232 -1.64 -1.21 16.77
C THR A 232 -3.09 -1.17 17.23
N ASN A 233 -3.31 -0.74 18.47
CA ASN A 233 -4.64 -0.44 19.03
C ASN A 233 -4.90 1.06 18.94
N PHE A 234 -6.15 1.44 18.70
CA PHE A 234 -6.57 2.84 18.66
C PHE A 234 -8.08 2.95 18.85
N ASP A 235 -8.52 4.14 19.22
CA ASP A 235 -9.94 4.46 19.23
C ASP A 235 -10.25 5.38 18.05
N VAL A 236 -11.50 5.36 17.60
CA VAL A 236 -11.97 6.16 16.48
C VAL A 236 -13.16 6.98 16.91
N ARG A 237 -13.19 8.25 16.48
CA ARG A 237 -14.35 9.15 16.62
C ARG A 237 -14.51 9.99 15.36
N GLY A 238 -15.73 10.45 15.12
CA GLY A 238 -16.00 11.34 14.00
C GLY A 238 -17.46 11.33 13.58
N THR A 239 -17.71 11.78 12.36
CA THR A 239 -19.04 11.87 11.77
C THR A 239 -18.98 11.49 10.30
N ILE A 240 -19.88 10.63 9.84
CA ILE A 240 -20.05 10.25 8.44
C ILE A 240 -21.52 10.45 8.08
N ASP A 241 -21.81 11.25 7.06
CA ASP A 241 -23.16 11.61 6.63
C ASP A 241 -24.05 12.11 7.80
N ASP A 242 -23.46 12.96 8.65
CA ASP A 242 -24.05 13.53 9.87
C ASP A 242 -24.35 12.52 10.99
N GLU A 243 -24.02 11.23 10.79
CA GLU A 243 -24.16 10.21 11.82
C GLU A 243 -22.84 10.08 12.63
N PRO A 244 -22.94 10.11 13.99
CA PRO A 244 -21.76 10.02 14.84
C PRO A 244 -21.16 8.62 14.83
N VAL A 245 -19.84 8.55 14.70
CA VAL A 245 -19.07 7.30 14.76
C VAL A 245 -18.17 7.31 15.99
N GLN A 246 -18.32 6.30 16.82
CA GLN A 246 -17.47 6.10 17.97
C GLN A 246 -17.12 4.61 18.11
N VAL A 247 -15.82 4.31 18.06
CA VAL A 247 -15.29 2.96 18.21
C VAL A 247 -14.18 2.96 19.24
N THR A 248 -14.21 2.02 20.18
CA THR A 248 -13.17 1.83 21.19
C THR A 248 -12.43 0.52 20.93
N GLY A 249 -11.10 0.56 20.98
CA GLY A 249 -10.26 -0.63 20.88
C GLY A 249 -10.23 -1.26 19.49
N ALA A 250 -10.28 -0.45 18.42
CA ALA A 250 -9.93 -0.92 17.10
C ALA A 250 -8.49 -1.45 17.09
N ARG A 251 -8.23 -2.51 16.32
CA ARG A 251 -6.92 -3.14 16.26
C ARG A 251 -6.56 -3.51 14.83
N THR A 252 -5.32 -3.18 14.43
CA THR A 252 -4.74 -3.64 13.16
C THR A 252 -3.50 -4.49 13.39
N ALA A 253 -3.32 -5.53 12.56
CA ALA A 253 -2.14 -6.39 12.59
C ALA A 253 -0.86 -5.71 12.09
N SER A 254 -0.97 -4.51 11.50
CA SER A 254 0.17 -3.75 11.00
C SER A 254 0.57 -2.64 11.98
N PRO A 255 1.87 -2.50 12.32
CA PRO A 255 2.34 -1.51 13.27
C PRO A 255 2.44 -0.11 12.68
N GLY A 256 2.19 0.90 13.52
CA GLY A 256 2.52 2.30 13.24
C GLY A 256 1.37 3.17 12.75
N PHE A 257 1.57 4.47 12.94
CA PHE A 257 0.58 5.52 12.65
C PHE A 257 0.10 5.49 11.18
N PHE A 258 0.99 5.14 10.28
CA PHE A 258 0.68 5.04 8.87
C PHE A 258 -0.42 4.01 8.57
N HIS A 259 -0.40 2.88 9.26
CA HIS A 259 -1.45 1.86 9.12
C HIS A 259 -2.75 2.25 9.80
N VAL A 260 -2.69 3.16 10.78
CA VAL A 260 -3.89 3.76 11.38
C VAL A 260 -4.60 4.64 10.35
N TYR A 261 -3.87 5.48 9.57
CA TYR A 261 -4.48 6.22 8.46
C TYR A 261 -5.13 5.30 7.43
N ASN A 262 -4.44 4.21 7.04
CA ASN A 262 -5.01 3.25 6.10
C ASN A 262 -6.29 2.60 6.65
N ALA A 263 -6.32 2.29 7.96
CA ALA A 263 -7.50 1.74 8.62
C ALA A 263 -8.65 2.75 8.70
N LEU A 264 -8.38 4.01 9.07
CA LEU A 264 -9.38 5.09 9.07
C LEU A 264 -9.96 5.31 7.68
N THR A 265 -9.10 5.38 6.65
CA THR A 265 -9.54 5.51 5.25
C THR A 265 -10.44 4.35 4.85
N ALA A 266 -10.04 3.11 5.16
CA ALA A 266 -10.84 1.93 4.87
C ALA A 266 -12.17 1.92 5.65
N MET A 267 -12.17 2.32 6.93
CA MET A 267 -13.39 2.42 7.75
C MET A 267 -14.35 3.49 7.22
N THR A 268 -13.83 4.67 6.84
CA THR A 268 -14.64 5.72 6.24
C THR A 268 -15.31 5.24 4.95
N ILE A 269 -14.55 4.58 4.05
CA ILE A 269 -15.11 4.02 2.82
C ILE A 269 -16.14 2.93 3.13
N ALA A 270 -15.85 2.03 4.07
CA ALA A 270 -16.77 0.94 4.45
C ALA A 270 -18.12 1.49 4.91
N GLN A 271 -18.13 2.55 5.72
CA GLN A 271 -19.35 3.21 6.17
C GLN A 271 -20.10 3.89 5.02
N LEU A 272 -19.39 4.57 4.11
CA LEU A 272 -19.99 5.13 2.89
C LEU A 272 -20.59 4.06 1.97
N LEU A 273 -20.14 2.82 2.07
CA LEU A 273 -20.72 1.66 1.40
C LEU A 273 -21.82 0.96 2.21
N GLY A 274 -22.22 1.51 3.36
CA GLY A 274 -23.28 0.98 4.21
C GLY A 274 -22.85 -0.15 5.15
N VAL A 275 -21.54 -0.37 5.33
CA VAL A 275 -21.01 -1.34 6.31
C VAL A 275 -21.01 -0.70 7.69
N ASP A 276 -21.70 -1.30 8.65
CA ASP A 276 -21.74 -0.80 10.02
C ASP A 276 -20.39 -0.91 10.74
N SER A 277 -20.20 -0.11 11.79
CA SER A 277 -18.92 -0.02 12.51
C SER A 277 -18.50 -1.35 13.14
N GLU A 278 -19.42 -2.17 13.63
CA GLU A 278 -19.11 -3.45 14.27
C GLU A 278 -18.57 -4.46 13.24
N THR A 279 -19.23 -4.55 12.10
CA THR A 279 -18.82 -5.38 10.96
C THR A 279 -17.47 -4.91 10.41
N ALA A 280 -17.27 -3.59 10.25
CA ALA A 280 -15.98 -3.04 9.82
C ALA A 280 -14.84 -3.39 10.79
N ILE A 281 -15.05 -3.29 12.10
CA ILE A 281 -14.07 -3.65 13.12
C ILE A 281 -13.77 -5.16 13.09
N ARG A 282 -14.79 -6.00 12.93
CA ARG A 282 -14.61 -7.45 12.81
C ARG A 282 -13.75 -7.78 11.59
N GLY A 283 -14.00 -7.14 10.46
CA GLY A 283 -13.19 -7.26 9.25
C GLY A 283 -11.75 -6.81 9.47
N LEU A 284 -11.54 -5.64 10.12
CA LEU A 284 -10.21 -5.12 10.42
C LEU A 284 -9.39 -6.06 11.34
N ARG A 285 -10.02 -6.70 12.32
CA ARG A 285 -9.35 -7.69 13.18
C ARG A 285 -8.89 -8.92 12.41
N ASN A 286 -9.61 -9.32 11.38
CA ASN A 286 -9.29 -10.47 10.53
C ASN A 286 -8.34 -10.10 9.38
N PHE A 287 -8.03 -8.82 9.20
CA PHE A 287 -7.12 -8.34 8.17
C PHE A 287 -5.74 -8.99 8.31
N LYS A 288 -5.24 -9.48 7.20
CA LYS A 288 -3.86 -9.99 7.08
C LYS A 288 -3.04 -8.99 6.28
N PRO A 289 -1.88 -8.56 6.80
CA PRO A 289 -1.02 -7.64 6.08
C PRO A 289 -0.69 -8.15 4.68
N ALA A 290 -0.80 -7.26 3.70
CA ALA A 290 -0.44 -7.58 2.35
C ALA A 290 1.09 -7.83 2.26
N PHE A 291 1.45 -8.58 1.27
CA PHE A 291 2.77 -8.90 0.79
C PHE A 291 3.87 -7.86 1.14
N GLY A 292 4.85 -8.27 1.98
CA GLY A 292 5.96 -7.42 2.39
C GLY A 292 5.64 -6.24 3.33
N ARG A 293 4.39 -6.10 3.80
CA ARG A 293 3.95 -4.94 4.59
C ARG A 293 3.66 -5.32 6.04
N GLY A 294 4.69 -5.78 6.75
CA GLY A 294 4.59 -6.35 8.09
C GLY A 294 4.50 -7.88 8.07
N GLU A 295 4.66 -8.51 6.92
CA GLU A 295 4.67 -9.96 6.76
C GLU A 295 5.76 -10.60 7.63
N ILE A 296 5.41 -11.68 8.34
CA ILE A 296 6.35 -12.46 9.14
C ILE A 296 6.67 -13.74 8.41
N MET A 297 7.97 -14.01 8.29
CA MET A 297 8.50 -15.27 7.76
C MET A 297 9.36 -15.91 8.84
N THR A 298 9.24 -17.22 9.01
CA THR A 298 9.99 -17.95 10.02
C THR A 298 10.99 -18.89 9.36
N ARG A 299 12.24 -18.84 9.82
CA ARG A 299 13.26 -19.85 9.49
C ARG A 299 13.49 -20.71 10.71
N GLN A 300 13.46 -22.01 10.51
CA GLN A 300 13.75 -22.97 11.57
C GLN A 300 14.82 -23.94 11.11
N VAL A 301 15.86 -24.16 11.93
CA VAL A 301 16.91 -25.14 11.72
C VAL A 301 17.15 -25.87 13.06
N GLY A 302 16.83 -27.14 13.10
CA GLY A 302 16.81 -27.87 14.37
C GLY A 302 15.79 -27.29 15.34
N SER A 303 16.20 -27.00 16.57
CA SER A 303 15.37 -26.34 17.58
C SER A 303 15.33 -24.81 17.45
N LYS A 304 16.29 -24.21 16.74
CA LYS A 304 16.38 -22.74 16.61
C LYS A 304 15.38 -22.21 15.62
N ARG A 305 14.58 -21.23 16.06
CA ARG A 305 13.55 -20.55 15.29
C ARG A 305 13.79 -19.03 15.31
N VAL A 306 13.87 -18.41 14.13
CA VAL A 306 14.07 -16.97 13.97
C VAL A 306 12.98 -16.42 13.05
N ASN A 307 12.35 -15.32 13.46
CA ASN A 307 11.32 -14.63 12.69
C ASN A 307 11.94 -13.46 11.92
N TYR A 308 11.54 -13.29 10.67
CA TYR A 308 11.91 -12.16 9.83
C TYR A 308 10.65 -11.36 9.52
N ARG A 309 10.63 -10.09 9.91
CA ARG A 309 9.50 -9.20 9.65
C ARG A 309 9.86 -8.22 8.54
N LEU A 310 9.14 -8.34 7.41
CA LEU A 310 9.41 -7.56 6.21
C LEU A 310 8.63 -6.25 6.23
N LEU A 311 9.33 -5.14 6.02
CA LEU A 311 8.78 -3.78 5.92
C LEU A 311 9.29 -3.17 4.61
N LEU A 312 8.52 -3.34 3.53
CA LEU A 312 8.86 -2.84 2.20
C LEU A 312 9.11 -1.33 2.21
N VAL A 313 10.26 -0.92 1.68
CA VAL A 313 10.63 0.48 1.48
C VAL A 313 10.81 0.76 0.00
N LYS A 314 10.25 1.86 -0.50
CA LYS A 314 10.31 2.25 -1.91
C LYS A 314 10.63 3.73 -2.14
N ASN A 315 10.54 4.55 -1.11
CA ASN A 315 10.79 5.98 -1.15
C ASN A 315 11.15 6.53 0.24
N PRO A 316 11.66 7.78 0.35
CA PRO A 316 12.08 8.37 1.62
C PRO A 316 11.00 8.34 2.70
N ALA A 317 9.76 8.63 2.34
CA ALA A 317 8.65 8.68 3.29
C ALA A 317 8.36 7.30 3.90
N SER A 318 8.24 6.25 3.07
CA SER A 318 8.00 4.89 3.55
C SER A 318 9.16 4.38 4.41
N PHE A 319 10.39 4.75 4.08
CA PHE A 319 11.57 4.38 4.87
C PHE A 319 11.57 5.08 6.22
N SER A 320 11.41 6.41 6.24
CA SER A 320 11.40 7.22 7.47
C SER A 320 10.29 6.79 8.44
N LEU A 321 9.11 6.45 7.92
CA LEU A 321 7.98 5.92 8.72
C LEU A 321 8.30 4.54 9.32
N SER A 322 8.95 3.67 8.56
CA SER A 322 9.38 2.36 9.06
C SER A 322 10.47 2.49 10.13
N LEU A 323 11.37 3.48 10.00
CA LEU A 323 12.39 3.76 11.00
C LEU A 323 11.81 4.29 12.32
N GLU A 324 10.70 5.05 12.27
CA GLU A 324 10.03 5.52 13.50
C GLU A 324 9.54 4.36 14.37
N LEU A 325 9.09 3.25 13.75
CA LEU A 325 8.71 2.05 14.49
C LEU A 325 9.88 1.43 15.25
N MET A 326 11.12 1.58 14.73
CA MET A 326 12.30 0.93 15.29
C MET A 326 12.75 1.55 16.62
N ARG A 327 12.35 2.81 16.92
CA ARG A 327 12.75 3.51 18.15
C ARG A 327 12.37 2.76 19.44
N ASN A 328 11.24 2.06 19.40
CA ASN A 328 10.69 1.38 20.58
C ASN A 328 11.00 -0.13 20.61
N ILE A 329 11.81 -0.62 19.67
CA ILE A 329 12.18 -2.04 19.60
C ILE A 329 13.44 -2.28 20.43
N PRO A 330 13.36 -3.04 21.52
CA PRO A 330 14.54 -3.39 22.31
C PRO A 330 15.43 -4.37 21.51
N ASN A 331 16.75 -4.20 21.65
CA ASN A 331 17.73 -5.08 20.99
C ASN A 331 17.47 -5.24 19.47
N LEU A 332 17.25 -4.12 18.79
CA LEU A 332 16.89 -4.07 17.36
C LEU A 332 17.92 -4.80 16.50
N LYS A 333 17.45 -5.78 15.74
CA LYS A 333 18.21 -6.52 14.72
C LYS A 333 17.63 -6.12 13.36
N LEU A 334 18.43 -5.46 12.52
CA LEU A 334 17.96 -4.82 11.30
C LEU A 334 18.75 -5.26 10.07
N ILE A 335 18.05 -5.69 9.03
CA ILE A 335 18.61 -5.92 7.69
C ILE A 335 18.06 -4.84 6.76
N LEU A 336 18.96 -4.13 6.10
CA LEU A 336 18.64 -3.16 5.05
C LEU A 336 19.02 -3.77 3.70
N ALA A 337 18.01 -4.14 2.89
CA ALA A 337 18.17 -4.89 1.65
C ALA A 337 17.81 -4.02 0.44
N ILE A 338 18.79 -3.37 -0.18
CA ILE A 338 18.56 -2.35 -1.20
C ILE A 338 19.02 -2.84 -2.58
N ASN A 339 18.06 -2.89 -3.51
CA ASN A 339 18.30 -3.13 -4.93
C ASN A 339 17.86 -1.90 -5.74
N ASP A 340 18.35 -1.82 -6.99
CA ASP A 340 18.03 -0.79 -7.99
C ASP A 340 17.62 -1.41 -9.35
N ASN A 341 16.96 -2.56 -9.32
CA ASN A 341 16.39 -3.14 -10.52
C ASN A 341 15.28 -2.23 -11.08
N THR A 342 14.88 -2.45 -12.33
CA THR A 342 13.89 -1.61 -13.01
C THR A 342 12.58 -1.44 -12.21
N ALA A 343 12.19 -2.46 -11.45
CA ALA A 343 10.98 -2.41 -10.63
C ALA A 343 11.18 -1.67 -9.27
N ASP A 344 12.43 -1.42 -8.86
CA ASP A 344 12.76 -0.66 -7.64
C ASP A 344 12.92 0.85 -7.94
N GLY A 345 13.15 1.20 -9.21
CA GLY A 345 13.67 2.49 -9.62
C GLY A 345 15.21 2.49 -9.68
N LYS A 346 15.76 3.12 -10.73
CA LYS A 346 17.21 3.16 -10.95
C LYS A 346 17.93 4.17 -10.05
N ASP A 347 17.25 5.23 -9.70
CA ASP A 347 17.79 6.26 -8.83
C ASP A 347 17.69 5.84 -7.37
N VAL A 348 18.83 5.70 -6.70
CA VAL A 348 18.93 5.40 -5.26
C VAL A 348 19.29 6.63 -4.42
N SER A 349 19.36 7.82 -5.03
CA SER A 349 19.66 9.07 -4.32
C SER A 349 18.64 9.37 -3.20
N TRP A 350 17.42 8.85 -3.33
CA TRP A 350 16.36 8.96 -2.32
C TRP A 350 16.75 8.41 -0.94
N LEU A 351 17.78 7.54 -0.85
CA LEU A 351 18.32 7.09 0.42
C LEU A 351 18.85 8.26 1.27
N TRP A 352 19.31 9.35 0.63
CA TRP A 352 19.84 10.54 1.30
C TRP A 352 18.72 11.43 1.85
N ASP A 353 17.52 11.37 1.28
CA ASP A 353 16.33 12.07 1.77
C ASP A 353 15.62 11.30 2.90
N SER A 354 16.02 10.04 3.15
CA SER A 354 15.46 9.22 4.22
C SER A 354 16.07 9.60 5.57
N GLN A 355 15.24 9.68 6.61
CA GLN A 355 15.64 10.12 7.95
C GLN A 355 16.30 9.01 8.77
N LEU A 356 17.41 8.45 8.27
CA LEU A 356 18.16 7.37 8.94
C LEU A 356 18.74 7.77 10.29
N GLU A 357 18.90 9.06 10.53
CA GLU A 357 19.32 9.65 11.81
C GLU A 357 18.38 9.27 12.97
N ARG A 358 17.13 8.89 12.67
CA ARG A 358 16.19 8.36 13.67
C ARG A 358 16.68 7.07 14.35
N LEU A 359 17.56 6.31 13.71
CA LEU A 359 18.18 5.13 14.28
C LEU A 359 19.10 5.43 15.47
N ASN A 360 19.63 6.65 15.60
CA ASN A 360 20.41 7.06 16.77
C ASN A 360 19.62 6.99 18.08
N ASN A 361 18.28 7.03 18.00
CA ASN A 361 17.38 6.89 19.14
C ASN A 361 16.87 5.46 19.35
N ALA A 362 17.33 4.49 18.55
CA ALA A 362 16.93 3.09 18.64
C ALA A 362 17.96 2.27 19.45
N GLN A 363 17.47 1.24 20.13
CA GLN A 363 18.34 0.30 20.85
C GLN A 363 18.88 -0.77 19.90
N ILE A 364 19.85 -0.39 19.07
CA ILE A 364 20.38 -1.25 18.01
C ILE A 364 21.31 -2.31 18.62
N GLN A 365 21.03 -3.59 18.36
CA GLN A 365 21.95 -4.67 18.63
C GLN A 365 22.92 -4.87 17.48
N TRP A 366 22.41 -4.91 16.24
CA TRP A 366 23.21 -4.91 15.02
C TRP A 366 22.40 -4.48 13.79
N ILE A 367 23.10 -3.97 12.77
CA ILE A 367 22.59 -3.68 11.44
C ILE A 367 23.40 -4.46 10.43
N LEU A 368 22.75 -4.97 9.36
CA LEU A 368 23.37 -5.63 8.23
C LEU A 368 22.85 -5.02 6.94
N CYS A 369 23.74 -4.66 6.01
CA CYS A 369 23.39 -4.16 4.69
C CYS A 369 23.53 -5.27 3.64
N THR A 370 22.52 -5.42 2.76
CA THR A 370 22.55 -6.42 1.68
C THR A 370 21.85 -5.90 0.42
N GLY A 371 21.96 -6.68 -0.67
CA GLY A 371 21.44 -6.33 -1.99
C GLY A 371 22.47 -5.62 -2.86
N ILE A 372 22.08 -5.30 -4.09
CA ILE A 372 22.96 -4.68 -5.11
C ILE A 372 23.58 -3.37 -4.60
N ARG A 373 22.82 -2.59 -3.82
CA ARG A 373 23.23 -1.29 -3.26
C ARG A 373 23.60 -1.34 -1.77
N ALA A 374 24.06 -2.50 -1.31
CA ALA A 374 24.48 -2.69 0.08
C ALA A 374 25.57 -1.70 0.52
N LYS A 375 26.53 -1.41 -0.37
CA LYS A 375 27.63 -0.46 -0.11
C LYS A 375 27.15 0.98 -0.02
N ASP A 376 26.23 1.39 -0.92
CA ASP A 376 25.62 2.73 -0.89
C ASP A 376 24.85 2.93 0.42
N MET A 377 24.09 1.92 0.83
CA MET A 377 23.36 1.92 2.11
C MET A 377 24.30 2.05 3.31
N ARG A 378 25.41 1.30 3.31
CA ARG A 378 26.43 1.41 4.37
C ARG A 378 27.05 2.81 4.42
N VAL A 379 27.34 3.40 3.25
CA VAL A 379 27.87 4.77 3.18
C VAL A 379 26.85 5.74 3.78
N ARG A 380 25.56 5.62 3.42
CA ARG A 380 24.50 6.48 3.98
C ARG A 380 24.39 6.35 5.50
N LEU A 381 24.46 5.12 6.03
CA LEU A 381 24.48 4.87 7.48
C LEU A 381 25.66 5.53 8.18
N LYS A 382 26.85 5.52 7.55
CA LYS A 382 28.05 6.17 8.11
C LYS A 382 27.84 7.66 8.36
N TYR A 383 27.02 8.32 7.55
CA TYR A 383 26.70 9.74 7.73
C TYR A 383 25.49 9.99 8.64
N ALA A 384 24.66 8.98 8.85
CA ALA A 384 23.46 9.09 9.68
C ALA A 384 23.70 8.74 11.15
N LEU A 385 24.57 7.75 11.39
CA LEU A 385 24.79 7.20 12.73
C LEU A 385 26.04 7.83 13.36
N GLU A 386 26.07 7.82 14.69
CA GLU A 386 27.25 8.22 15.44
C GLU A 386 28.45 7.30 15.12
N PRO A 387 29.70 7.84 15.09
CA PRO A 387 30.88 7.13 14.59
C PRO A 387 31.14 5.76 15.24
N GLN A 388 30.81 5.62 16.51
CA GLN A 388 31.02 4.37 17.26
C GLN A 388 30.13 3.19 16.78
N SER A 389 29.04 3.50 16.06
CA SER A 389 28.07 2.50 15.59
C SER A 389 28.36 1.97 14.18
N THR A 390 29.29 2.58 13.42
CA THR A 390 29.41 2.36 11.97
C THR A 390 30.56 1.46 11.54
N ASP A 391 31.62 1.31 12.33
CA ASP A 391 32.82 0.60 11.92
C ASP A 391 32.62 -0.92 11.78
N SER A 392 31.57 -1.46 12.38
CA SER A 392 31.28 -2.89 12.40
C SER A 392 30.01 -3.30 11.61
N ILE A 393 29.46 -2.42 10.75
CA ILE A 393 28.25 -2.79 9.97
C ILE A 393 28.63 -3.80 8.88
N PRO A 394 28.24 -5.10 9.01
CA PRO A 394 28.46 -6.10 7.99
C PRO A 394 27.75 -5.70 6.68
N THR A 395 28.42 -5.95 5.56
CA THR A 395 27.89 -5.64 4.24
C THR A 395 28.13 -6.83 3.32
N VAL A 396 27.06 -7.49 2.90
CA VAL A 396 27.09 -8.64 1.99
C VAL A 396 26.10 -8.41 0.86
N GLU A 397 26.54 -8.45 -0.39
CA GLU A 397 25.67 -8.18 -1.53
C GLU A 397 24.63 -9.30 -1.76
N ASN A 398 24.99 -10.52 -1.41
CA ASN A 398 24.12 -11.68 -1.60
C ASN A 398 23.11 -11.81 -0.47
N ILE A 399 21.80 -11.75 -0.81
CA ILE A 399 20.71 -11.83 0.16
C ILE A 399 20.67 -13.19 0.88
N ARG A 400 21.03 -14.29 0.22
CA ARG A 400 21.11 -15.62 0.87
C ARG A 400 22.18 -15.62 1.98
N GLU A 401 23.34 -15.09 1.70
CA GLU A 401 24.43 -14.96 2.68
C GLU A 401 24.00 -14.08 3.87
N ALA A 402 23.27 -12.99 3.59
CA ALA A 402 22.71 -12.12 4.63
C ALA A 402 21.71 -12.85 5.53
N ILE A 403 20.83 -13.70 4.94
CA ILE A 403 19.91 -14.54 5.70
C ILE A 403 20.67 -15.54 6.57
N ASP A 404 21.68 -16.20 6.03
CA ASP A 404 22.48 -17.19 6.77
C ASP A 404 23.25 -16.53 7.92
N LEU A 405 23.93 -15.42 7.66
CA LEU A 405 24.67 -14.66 8.66
C LEU A 405 23.76 -14.16 9.79
N SER A 406 22.63 -13.56 9.43
CA SER A 406 21.67 -13.05 10.41
C SER A 406 21.03 -14.16 11.24
N PHE A 407 20.75 -15.32 10.64
CA PHE A 407 20.24 -16.48 11.35
C PHE A 407 21.27 -17.00 12.37
N HIS A 408 22.54 -17.03 12.02
CA HIS A 408 23.61 -17.46 12.94
C HIS A 408 23.79 -16.50 14.11
N GLN A 409 23.72 -15.18 13.87
CA GLN A 409 23.86 -14.14 14.90
C GLN A 409 22.64 -14.03 15.84
N ALA A 410 21.44 -14.37 15.37
CA ALA A 410 20.24 -14.29 16.18
C ALA A 410 20.16 -15.42 17.22
N ASN A 411 19.42 -15.20 18.31
CA ASN A 411 19.05 -16.23 19.26
C ASN A 411 17.75 -16.94 18.86
N ASP A 412 17.43 -18.05 19.53
CA ASP A 412 16.15 -18.70 19.37
C ASP A 412 15.01 -17.77 19.79
N GLY A 413 13.94 -17.70 18.99
CA GLY A 413 12.79 -16.84 19.20
C GLY A 413 12.95 -15.39 18.76
N ASP A 414 14.15 -14.96 18.34
CA ASP A 414 14.41 -13.60 17.92
C ASP A 414 13.56 -13.18 16.70
N THR A 415 13.28 -11.87 16.65
CA THR A 415 12.70 -11.22 15.46
C THR A 415 13.72 -10.28 14.84
N ILE A 416 14.01 -10.48 13.57
CA ILE A 416 14.85 -9.64 12.73
C ILE A 416 13.94 -8.80 11.83
N PHE A 417 14.13 -7.49 11.82
CA PHE A 417 13.44 -6.59 10.92
C PHE A 417 14.19 -6.51 9.59
N VAL A 418 13.47 -6.62 8.50
CA VAL A 418 14.04 -6.52 7.15
C VAL A 418 13.35 -5.40 6.42
N MET A 419 14.11 -4.40 5.99
CA MET A 419 13.61 -3.30 5.15
C MET A 419 14.13 -3.46 3.72
N PRO A 420 13.41 -4.21 2.88
CA PRO A 420 13.81 -4.46 1.51
C PRO A 420 13.17 -3.45 0.55
N THR A 421 13.86 -3.16 -0.56
CA THR A 421 13.21 -2.68 -1.79
C THR A 421 12.42 -3.81 -2.45
N TYR A 422 11.62 -3.52 -3.46
CA TYR A 422 10.65 -4.48 -4.02
C TYR A 422 11.31 -5.78 -4.54
N THR A 423 12.36 -5.67 -5.37
CA THR A 423 13.00 -6.88 -5.92
C THR A 423 13.83 -7.61 -4.87
N ALA A 424 14.43 -6.90 -3.92
CA ALA A 424 15.11 -7.52 -2.78
C ALA A 424 14.12 -8.31 -1.91
N MET A 425 12.90 -7.79 -1.71
CA MET A 425 11.83 -8.48 -1.01
C MET A 425 11.41 -9.78 -1.73
N LEU A 426 11.25 -9.72 -3.05
CA LEU A 426 10.90 -10.89 -3.85
C LEU A 426 11.94 -11.99 -3.72
N GLU A 427 13.22 -11.61 -3.80
CA GLU A 427 14.34 -12.54 -3.64
C GLU A 427 14.39 -13.13 -2.23
N PHE A 428 14.26 -12.28 -1.21
CA PHE A 428 14.23 -12.71 0.19
C PHE A 428 13.13 -13.77 0.43
N ARG A 429 11.91 -13.50 -0.05
CA ARG A 429 10.78 -14.41 0.07
C ARG A 429 11.01 -15.74 -0.64
N LYS A 430 11.55 -15.72 -1.86
CA LYS A 430 11.92 -16.92 -2.62
C LYS A 430 12.92 -17.77 -1.85
N LEU A 431 13.93 -17.15 -1.25
CA LEU A 431 14.96 -17.82 -0.47
C LEU A 431 14.40 -18.42 0.83
N MET A 432 13.37 -17.82 1.40
CA MET A 432 12.67 -18.32 2.58
C MET A 432 11.58 -19.37 2.26
N GLY A 433 11.52 -19.86 1.01
CA GLY A 433 10.60 -20.94 0.60
C GLY A 433 9.16 -20.51 0.38
N LYS A 434 8.84 -19.21 0.39
CA LYS A 434 7.54 -18.71 -0.06
C LYS A 434 7.62 -18.42 -1.54
N THR A 435 7.07 -19.32 -2.36
CA THR A 435 6.81 -19.05 -3.77
C THR A 435 5.95 -17.78 -3.91
N LEU A 436 6.14 -17.09 -5.02
CA LEU A 436 5.22 -16.05 -5.49
C LEU A 436 3.86 -16.70 -5.77
N ASP A 437 3.05 -16.90 -4.75
CA ASP A 437 1.61 -16.87 -4.96
C ASP A 437 1.31 -15.40 -5.28
N VAL A 438 1.45 -15.08 -6.57
CA VAL A 438 0.87 -13.89 -7.17
C VAL A 438 -0.64 -14.12 -7.11
N VAL A 439 -1.18 -13.95 -5.90
CA VAL A 439 -2.62 -13.95 -5.66
C VAL A 439 -3.23 -12.73 -6.33
#